data_a8755b83601f1b72c8d5c33e8b116eaf
#
_entry.id   a8755b83601f1b72c8d5c33e8b116eaf
#
_cell.length_a   1.000
_cell.length_b   1.000
_cell.length_c   1.000
_cell.angle_alpha   90.00
_cell.angle_beta   90.00
_cell.angle_gamma   90.00
#
_symmetry.space_group_name_H-M   'P 1'
#
loop_
_entity.id
_entity.type
_entity.pdbx_description
1 polymer ?
#
loop_
_entity_poly.entity_id
_entity_poly.type
_entity_poly.pdbx_seq_one_letter_code
_entity_poly.pdbx_strand_id
1 'polypeptide(L)'
;SETCYPVKLIYGHIQQLIDQKVDYIFLPSIHTMKHEKSRVKHNYGCVYMQTAAVSIAKALDIESKGITLLSPVFDLDFGQEAMASAMLGLSRILGIPKPFCAKALLSGAMAVRRHTAAVEKQGKALLATLKPEDKILVLITRNYGVSDPILNMGIPELLLERGYKVITLSHLPGHALDIADEYENLYYPFGQHILSGAKLIAHHPNLYAVYLTNHGCGPDTMLSHLFKQEMGDKPYLQIDVDEHFSNVGVITRIEAFLNSLNHRPVEVLPKDFVLEQVDIRPCHLPAVPEKDFPLWLPPLGEYTASLTGYFRAQGVDAHALPHLSAHALSLGRAETSAKEYLPFPALLGGILAQQEVDPAPAQFLIPQTRGAEADGQYARVIRAVLDR
;
A
#
# COMPACT_ATOMS: atom_id res chain seq x y z
N SER A 1 -16.88 10.76 -9.85
CA SER A 1 -16.22 10.87 -8.53
C SER A 1 -14.91 10.13 -8.57
N GLU A 2 -13.82 10.79 -8.21
CA GLU A 2 -12.45 10.22 -8.18
C GLU A 2 -12.20 9.39 -6.90
N THR A 3 -13.13 8.52 -6.59
CA THR A 3 -13.03 7.62 -5.43
C THR A 3 -12.20 6.38 -5.80
N CYS A 4 -11.58 5.75 -4.80
CA CYS A 4 -10.86 4.48 -4.95
C CYS A 4 -11.67 3.44 -5.75
N TYR A 5 -11.11 2.94 -6.84
CA TYR A 5 -11.83 2.07 -7.78
C TYR A 5 -12.44 0.81 -7.13
N PRO A 6 -11.73 0.04 -6.30
CA PRO A 6 -12.34 -1.09 -5.59
C PRO A 6 -13.55 -0.71 -4.72
N VAL A 7 -13.55 0.48 -4.12
CA VAL A 7 -14.69 0.96 -3.33
C VAL A 7 -15.90 1.24 -4.21
N LYS A 8 -15.69 1.77 -5.43
CA LYS A 8 -16.81 1.93 -6.41
C LYS A 8 -17.48 0.59 -6.71
N LEU A 9 -16.70 -0.49 -6.85
CA LEU A 9 -17.26 -1.82 -7.11
C LEU A 9 -18.10 -2.33 -5.92
N ILE A 10 -17.75 -1.99 -4.68
CA ILE A 10 -18.55 -2.36 -3.51
C ILE A 10 -19.94 -1.74 -3.61
N TYR A 11 -20.09 -0.48 -4.07
CA TYR A 11 -21.41 0.12 -4.30
C TYR A 11 -22.24 -0.72 -5.28
N GLY A 12 -21.65 -1.18 -6.38
CA GLY A 12 -22.30 -2.05 -7.35
C GLY A 12 -22.73 -3.39 -6.76
N HIS A 13 -21.86 -4.05 -6.00
CA HIS A 13 -22.19 -5.31 -5.33
C HIS A 13 -23.31 -5.15 -4.30
N ILE A 14 -23.28 -4.09 -3.50
CA ILE A 14 -24.34 -3.80 -2.53
C ILE A 14 -25.66 -3.49 -3.24
N GLN A 15 -25.64 -2.70 -4.32
CA GLN A 15 -26.85 -2.45 -5.11
C GLN A 15 -27.45 -3.75 -5.66
N GLN A 16 -26.62 -4.66 -6.16
CA GLN A 16 -27.05 -5.98 -6.62
C GLN A 16 -27.73 -6.80 -5.50
N LEU A 17 -27.18 -6.78 -4.29
CA LEU A 17 -27.79 -7.43 -3.12
C LEU A 17 -29.14 -6.79 -2.74
N ILE A 18 -29.24 -5.46 -2.82
CA ILE A 18 -30.49 -4.73 -2.60
C ILE A 18 -31.54 -5.18 -3.62
N ASP A 19 -31.18 -5.28 -4.89
CA ASP A 19 -32.08 -5.68 -5.97
C ASP A 19 -32.56 -7.14 -5.78
N GLN A 20 -31.71 -7.99 -5.19
CA GLN A 20 -32.05 -9.38 -4.79
C GLN A 20 -32.92 -9.46 -3.54
N LYS A 21 -33.18 -8.33 -2.87
CA LYS A 21 -34.02 -8.24 -1.66
C LYS A 21 -33.54 -9.16 -0.53
N VAL A 22 -32.24 -9.15 -0.26
CA VAL A 22 -31.66 -9.92 0.84
C VAL A 22 -32.10 -9.36 2.21
N ASP A 23 -32.18 -10.18 3.23
CA ASP A 23 -32.54 -9.77 4.58
C ASP A 23 -31.36 -9.06 5.29
N TYR A 24 -30.14 -9.50 5.02
CA TYR A 24 -28.92 -9.04 5.67
C TYR A 24 -27.82 -8.73 4.66
N ILE A 25 -27.09 -7.66 4.91
CA ILE A 25 -25.83 -7.35 4.21
C ILE A 25 -24.70 -7.33 5.24
N PHE A 26 -23.67 -8.18 5.06
CA PHE A 26 -22.49 -8.19 5.90
C PHE A 26 -21.38 -7.37 5.24
N LEU A 27 -21.05 -6.22 5.82
CA LEU A 27 -20.02 -5.31 5.33
C LEU A 27 -19.22 -4.76 6.52
N PRO A 28 -18.14 -5.42 6.95
CA PRO A 28 -17.36 -5.00 8.10
C PRO A 28 -16.58 -3.72 7.84
N SER A 29 -16.36 -2.92 8.89
CA SER A 29 -15.39 -1.82 8.92
C SER A 29 -14.08 -2.36 9.49
N ILE A 30 -12.99 -2.30 8.71
CA ILE A 30 -11.68 -2.80 9.14
C ILE A 30 -10.83 -1.62 9.55
N HIS A 31 -10.70 -1.39 10.85
CA HIS A 31 -9.91 -0.30 11.42
C HIS A 31 -8.44 -0.66 11.49
N THR A 32 -8.13 -1.77 12.11
CA THR A 32 -6.76 -2.27 12.19
C THR A 32 -6.66 -3.69 11.64
N MET A 33 -5.47 -4.01 11.17
CA MET A 33 -5.10 -5.34 10.69
C MET A 33 -3.90 -5.83 11.49
N LYS A 34 -3.61 -7.12 11.43
CA LYS A 34 -2.43 -7.67 12.09
C LYS A 34 -1.38 -8.04 11.06
N HIS A 35 -0.14 -7.58 11.29
CA HIS A 35 1.04 -8.10 10.61
C HIS A 35 1.85 -8.91 11.62
N GLU A 36 2.00 -10.20 11.40
CA GLU A 36 2.50 -11.14 12.43
C GLU A 36 3.95 -10.85 12.87
N LYS A 37 4.80 -10.31 12.00
CA LYS A 37 6.22 -10.09 12.23
C LYS A 37 6.61 -8.62 12.37
N SER A 38 5.71 -7.70 12.05
CA SER A 38 6.04 -6.27 12.06
C SER A 38 6.14 -5.71 13.47
N ARG A 39 7.19 -4.92 13.72
CA ARG A 39 7.35 -4.09 14.92
C ARG A 39 6.69 -2.72 14.79
N VAL A 40 6.10 -2.39 13.64
CA VAL A 40 5.30 -1.17 13.48
C VAL A 40 4.13 -1.22 14.46
N LYS A 41 3.98 -0.18 15.28
CA LYS A 41 3.04 -0.17 16.40
C LYS A 41 1.68 -0.04 15.81
N HIS A 42 0.91 0.13 15.30
CA HIS A 42 -0.45 0.30 14.82
C HIS A 42 -0.52 -0.02 13.32
N ASN A 43 -1.31 -1.02 13.01
CA ASN A 43 -1.48 -1.51 11.65
C ASN A 43 -2.88 -1.17 11.15
N TYR A 44 -3.03 -0.01 10.54
CA TYR A 44 -4.33 0.50 10.11
C TYR A 44 -4.78 -0.07 8.76
N GLY A 45 -6.08 -0.32 8.64
CA GLY A 45 -6.75 -0.32 7.34
C GLY A 45 -6.71 1.11 6.76
N CYS A 46 -6.76 1.25 5.43
CA CYS A 46 -6.86 2.58 4.85
C CYS A 46 -8.21 3.23 5.22
N VAL A 47 -8.32 4.55 5.08
CA VAL A 47 -9.54 5.30 5.44
C VAL A 47 -10.79 4.74 4.80
N TYR A 48 -10.71 4.32 3.54
CA TYR A 48 -11.85 3.69 2.86
C TYR A 48 -12.26 2.35 3.48
N MET A 49 -11.31 1.51 3.89
CA MET A 49 -11.64 0.25 4.59
C MET A 49 -12.32 0.50 5.94
N GLN A 50 -11.97 1.61 6.60
CA GLN A 50 -12.57 1.98 7.87
C GLN A 50 -13.99 2.56 7.72
N THR A 51 -14.26 3.29 6.64
CA THR A 51 -15.48 4.10 6.49
C THR A 51 -16.45 3.61 5.42
N ALA A 52 -16.04 2.69 4.54
CA ALA A 52 -16.85 2.24 3.40
C ALA A 52 -18.26 1.77 3.80
N ALA A 53 -18.38 0.99 4.87
CA ALA A 53 -19.66 0.46 5.32
C ALA A 53 -20.67 1.58 5.65
N VAL A 54 -20.24 2.60 6.38
CA VAL A 54 -21.09 3.73 6.77
C VAL A 54 -21.42 4.60 5.56
N SER A 55 -20.43 4.89 4.73
CA SER A 55 -20.58 5.73 3.54
C SER A 55 -21.56 5.10 2.52
N ILE A 56 -21.40 3.80 2.25
CA ILE A 56 -22.25 3.06 1.33
C ILE A 56 -23.67 2.92 1.88
N ALA A 57 -23.81 2.61 3.18
CA ALA A 57 -25.12 2.50 3.82
C ALA A 57 -25.95 3.77 3.69
N LYS A 58 -25.30 4.93 3.88
CA LYS A 58 -25.94 6.25 3.72
C LYS A 58 -26.24 6.59 2.27
N ALA A 59 -25.30 6.34 1.36
CA ALA A 59 -25.47 6.68 -0.06
C ALA A 59 -26.55 5.85 -0.75
N LEU A 60 -26.72 4.58 -0.36
CA LEU A 60 -27.71 3.67 -0.93
C LEU A 60 -29.00 3.58 -0.09
N ASP A 61 -29.07 4.30 1.02
CA ASP A 61 -30.21 4.32 1.95
C ASP A 61 -30.71 2.90 2.29
N ILE A 62 -29.78 2.05 2.74
CA ILE A 62 -30.02 0.62 3.00
C ILE A 62 -31.12 0.43 4.06
N GLU A 63 -31.16 1.31 5.07
CA GLU A 63 -32.10 1.21 6.19
C GLU A 63 -33.56 1.34 5.70
N SER A 64 -33.86 2.30 4.81
CA SER A 64 -35.20 2.50 4.27
C SER A 64 -35.74 1.34 3.41
N LYS A 65 -34.79 0.47 2.95
CA LYS A 65 -35.13 -0.70 2.13
C LYS A 65 -35.47 -1.95 2.97
N GLY A 66 -35.49 -1.82 4.28
CA GLY A 66 -35.81 -2.94 5.20
C GLY A 66 -34.71 -3.98 5.32
N ILE A 67 -33.49 -3.67 4.85
CA ILE A 67 -32.35 -4.56 4.91
C ILE A 67 -31.51 -4.25 6.16
N THR A 68 -31.14 -5.27 6.90
CA THR A 68 -30.29 -5.12 8.10
C THR A 68 -28.81 -5.15 7.70
N LEU A 69 -28.10 -4.02 7.91
CA LEU A 69 -26.65 -3.96 7.72
C LEU A 69 -25.92 -4.52 8.94
N LEU A 70 -25.12 -5.55 8.72
CA LEU A 70 -24.21 -6.13 9.71
C LEU A 70 -22.81 -5.56 9.46
N SER A 71 -22.45 -4.51 10.20
CA SER A 71 -21.15 -3.82 10.04
C SER A 71 -20.34 -3.85 11.34
N PRO A 72 -19.79 -5.03 11.72
CA PRO A 72 -18.90 -5.08 12.86
C PRO A 72 -17.61 -4.32 12.57
N VAL A 73 -17.05 -3.70 13.61
CA VAL A 73 -15.74 -3.06 13.54
C VAL A 73 -14.67 -4.09 13.88
N PHE A 74 -13.69 -4.25 13.00
CA PHE A 74 -12.58 -5.18 13.19
C PHE A 74 -11.31 -4.41 13.56
N ASP A 75 -10.89 -4.58 14.81
CA ASP A 75 -9.66 -4.06 15.40
C ASP A 75 -8.72 -5.22 15.75
N LEU A 76 -8.06 -5.78 14.74
CA LEU A 76 -7.23 -6.99 14.89
C LEU A 76 -5.93 -6.73 15.66
N ASP A 77 -5.45 -5.49 15.66
CA ASP A 77 -4.22 -5.10 16.37
C ASP A 77 -4.44 -4.93 17.89
N PHE A 78 -5.68 -4.69 18.30
CA PHE A 78 -6.06 -4.59 19.72
C PHE A 78 -6.40 -5.95 20.38
N GLY A 79 -6.12 -7.03 19.68
CA GLY A 79 -6.19 -8.38 20.22
C GLY A 79 -7.45 -9.16 19.86
N GLN A 80 -7.43 -10.44 20.28
CA GLN A 80 -8.52 -11.39 19.97
C GLN A 80 -9.85 -11.02 20.65
N GLU A 81 -9.79 -10.33 21.77
CA GLU A 81 -10.98 -9.92 22.53
C GLU A 81 -11.83 -8.90 21.78
N ALA A 82 -11.21 -7.93 21.11
CA ALA A 82 -11.90 -6.93 20.29
C ALA A 82 -12.66 -7.60 19.13
N MET A 83 -11.99 -8.52 18.41
CA MET A 83 -12.61 -9.29 17.34
C MET A 83 -13.72 -10.19 17.85
N ALA A 84 -13.49 -10.90 18.95
CA ALA A 84 -14.50 -11.75 19.55
C ALA A 84 -15.73 -10.95 19.99
N SER A 85 -15.53 -9.77 20.60
CA SER A 85 -16.60 -8.87 21.00
C SER A 85 -17.44 -8.41 19.80
N ALA A 86 -16.79 -7.98 18.71
CA ALA A 86 -17.45 -7.56 17.49
C ALA A 86 -18.31 -8.69 16.87
N MET A 87 -17.73 -9.89 16.77
CA MET A 87 -18.45 -11.06 16.23
C MET A 87 -19.56 -11.57 17.16
N LEU A 88 -19.35 -11.56 18.47
CA LEU A 88 -20.39 -11.92 19.43
C LEU A 88 -21.53 -10.91 19.48
N GLY A 89 -21.28 -9.66 19.11
CA GLY A 89 -22.33 -8.66 18.91
C GLY A 89 -23.34 -9.08 17.84
N LEU A 90 -22.89 -9.71 16.77
CA LEU A 90 -23.75 -10.21 15.70
C LEU A 90 -24.67 -11.36 16.15
N SER A 91 -24.26 -12.14 17.16
CA SER A 91 -25.06 -13.25 17.69
C SER A 91 -26.46 -12.81 18.10
N ARG A 92 -26.55 -11.61 18.69
CA ARG A 92 -27.78 -11.03 19.18
C ARG A 92 -28.71 -10.61 18.04
N ILE A 93 -28.13 -10.02 16.97
CA ILE A 93 -28.90 -9.56 15.79
C ILE A 93 -29.40 -10.76 14.99
N LEU A 94 -28.58 -11.79 14.85
CA LEU A 94 -28.88 -12.99 14.05
C LEU A 94 -29.66 -14.06 14.84
N GLY A 95 -29.88 -13.87 16.15
CA GLY A 95 -30.52 -14.89 17.00
C GLY A 95 -29.69 -16.17 17.16
N ILE A 96 -28.38 -16.13 16.91
CA ILE A 96 -27.48 -17.28 16.96
C ILE A 96 -26.81 -17.38 18.35
N PRO A 97 -26.81 -18.53 19.02
CA PRO A 97 -26.16 -18.67 20.32
C PRO A 97 -24.65 -18.36 20.25
N LYS A 98 -24.13 -17.62 21.23
CA LYS A 98 -22.70 -17.21 21.29
C LYS A 98 -21.68 -18.32 21.05
N PRO A 99 -21.85 -19.58 21.55
CA PRO A 99 -20.90 -20.66 21.28
C PRO A 99 -20.74 -20.97 19.77
N PHE A 100 -21.81 -20.86 19.00
CA PHE A 100 -21.74 -21.10 17.55
C PHE A 100 -20.97 -19.97 16.84
N CYS A 101 -21.17 -18.72 17.24
CA CYS A 101 -20.39 -17.59 16.72
C CYS A 101 -18.91 -17.73 17.05
N ALA A 102 -18.56 -18.12 18.27
CA ALA A 102 -17.18 -18.38 18.68
C ALA A 102 -16.54 -19.53 17.87
N LYS A 103 -17.29 -20.62 17.66
CA LYS A 103 -16.82 -21.74 16.81
C LYS A 103 -16.61 -21.29 15.37
N ALA A 104 -17.51 -20.50 14.80
CA ALA A 104 -17.38 -19.97 13.43
C ALA A 104 -16.14 -19.09 13.30
N LEU A 105 -15.91 -18.18 14.24
CA LEU A 105 -14.73 -17.31 14.28
C LEU A 105 -13.43 -18.12 14.32
N LEU A 106 -13.34 -19.10 15.22
CA LEU A 106 -12.17 -19.99 15.34
C LEU A 106 -11.95 -20.79 14.07
N SER A 107 -13.02 -21.34 13.48
CA SER A 107 -12.95 -22.11 12.22
C SER A 107 -12.46 -21.23 11.07
N GLY A 108 -12.95 -20.00 10.98
CA GLY A 108 -12.50 -19.03 9.97
C GLY A 108 -11.02 -18.68 10.13
N ALA A 109 -10.57 -18.36 11.35
CA ALA A 109 -9.17 -18.08 11.63
C ALA A 109 -8.24 -19.25 11.28
N MET A 110 -8.65 -20.50 11.60
CA MET A 110 -7.89 -21.70 11.22
C MET A 110 -7.88 -21.95 9.70
N ALA A 111 -8.97 -21.62 9.01
CA ALA A 111 -9.05 -21.77 7.55
C ALA A 111 -8.07 -20.79 6.87
N VAL A 112 -8.05 -19.53 7.29
CA VAL A 112 -7.11 -18.53 6.77
C VAL A 112 -5.66 -18.98 6.99
N ARG A 113 -5.30 -19.39 8.21
CA ARG A 113 -3.93 -19.88 8.52
C ARG A 113 -3.52 -21.06 7.65
N ARG A 114 -4.42 -22.03 7.46
CA ARG A 114 -4.16 -23.20 6.61
C ARG A 114 -3.97 -22.80 5.15
N HIS A 115 -4.79 -21.87 4.66
CA HIS A 115 -4.69 -21.36 3.29
C HIS A 115 -3.35 -20.67 3.09
N THR A 116 -2.99 -19.71 3.94
CA THR A 116 -1.70 -18.99 3.86
C THR A 116 -0.51 -19.94 3.85
N ALA A 117 -0.48 -20.90 4.80
CA ALA A 117 0.60 -21.88 4.87
C ALA A 117 0.67 -22.79 3.62
N ALA A 118 -0.48 -23.15 3.04
CA ALA A 118 -0.52 -23.94 1.81
C ALA A 118 0.02 -23.18 0.60
N VAL A 119 -0.35 -21.90 0.46
CA VAL A 119 0.11 -21.03 -0.63
C VAL A 119 1.62 -20.79 -0.52
N GLU A 120 2.13 -20.45 0.66
CA GLU A 120 3.58 -20.30 0.87
C GLU A 120 4.36 -21.60 0.60
N LYS A 121 3.81 -22.76 1.02
CA LYS A 121 4.42 -24.06 0.72
C LYS A 121 4.50 -24.32 -0.79
N GLN A 122 3.44 -23.96 -1.54
CA GLN A 122 3.44 -24.09 -3.01
C GLN A 122 4.50 -23.16 -3.62
N GLY A 123 4.61 -21.92 -3.15
CA GLY A 123 5.62 -20.98 -3.58
C GLY A 123 7.04 -21.52 -3.37
N LYS A 124 7.34 -21.98 -2.15
CA LYS A 124 8.65 -22.59 -1.82
C LYS A 124 8.96 -23.82 -2.71
N ALA A 125 7.97 -24.68 -2.95
CA ALA A 125 8.14 -25.84 -3.82
C ALA A 125 8.45 -25.42 -5.27
N LEU A 126 7.77 -24.41 -5.79
CA LEU A 126 8.03 -23.88 -7.13
C LEU A 126 9.44 -23.28 -7.23
N LEU A 127 9.80 -22.42 -6.29
CA LEU A 127 11.11 -21.76 -6.29
C LEU A 127 12.27 -22.76 -6.23
N ALA A 128 12.11 -23.86 -5.49
CA ALA A 128 13.11 -24.91 -5.40
C ALA A 128 13.32 -25.70 -6.71
N THR A 129 12.42 -25.59 -7.68
CA THR A 129 12.49 -26.29 -8.98
C THR A 129 12.93 -25.37 -10.12
N LEU A 130 13.22 -24.10 -9.85
CA LEU A 130 13.60 -23.15 -10.88
C LEU A 130 14.96 -23.47 -11.49
N LYS A 131 15.03 -23.33 -12.79
CA LYS A 131 16.29 -23.31 -13.53
C LYS A 131 16.77 -21.88 -13.68
N PRO A 132 18.08 -21.66 -13.92
CA PRO A 132 18.63 -20.31 -14.10
C PRO A 132 17.92 -19.48 -15.18
N GLU A 133 17.47 -20.13 -16.26
CA GLU A 133 16.77 -19.50 -17.38
C GLU A 133 15.28 -19.19 -17.12
N ASP A 134 14.68 -19.79 -16.09
CA ASP A 134 13.26 -19.56 -15.75
C ASP A 134 13.02 -18.11 -15.35
N LYS A 135 11.88 -17.56 -15.79
CA LYS A 135 11.41 -16.21 -15.43
C LYS A 135 10.01 -16.33 -14.84
N ILE A 136 9.89 -16.01 -13.57
CA ILE A 136 8.65 -16.09 -12.82
C ILE A 136 8.09 -14.68 -12.64
N LEU A 137 6.84 -14.49 -13.03
CA LEU A 137 6.13 -13.25 -12.81
C LEU A 137 5.40 -13.30 -11.48
N VAL A 138 5.68 -12.32 -10.63
CA VAL A 138 5.03 -12.19 -9.32
C VAL A 138 3.97 -11.10 -9.42
N LEU A 139 2.70 -11.51 -9.38
CA LEU A 139 1.58 -10.59 -9.34
C LEU A 139 1.51 -9.94 -7.97
N ILE A 140 1.73 -8.65 -7.92
CA ILE A 140 1.66 -7.83 -6.72
C ILE A 140 0.39 -7.00 -6.79
N THR A 141 -0.54 -7.30 -5.93
CA THR A 141 -1.80 -6.59 -5.75
C THR A 141 -2.40 -6.97 -4.42
N ARG A 142 -3.51 -6.35 -4.04
CA ARG A 142 -4.28 -6.77 -2.87
C ARG A 142 -5.04 -8.06 -3.16
N ASN A 143 -5.41 -8.80 -2.11
CA ASN A 143 -6.06 -10.11 -2.23
C ASN A 143 -7.28 -10.11 -3.17
N TYR A 144 -8.08 -9.05 -3.18
CA TYR A 144 -9.21 -8.94 -4.09
C TYR A 144 -8.78 -8.85 -5.58
N GLY A 145 -7.66 -8.17 -5.87
CA GLY A 145 -7.13 -8.08 -7.23
C GLY A 145 -6.49 -9.39 -7.73
N VAL A 146 -6.21 -10.36 -6.86
CA VAL A 146 -5.74 -11.69 -7.29
C VAL A 146 -6.85 -12.49 -7.96
N SER A 147 -8.06 -12.45 -7.40
CA SER A 147 -9.16 -13.34 -7.76
C SER A 147 -10.27 -12.67 -8.57
N ASP A 148 -10.37 -11.35 -8.56
CA ASP A 148 -11.41 -10.62 -9.28
C ASP A 148 -10.92 -10.24 -10.69
N PRO A 149 -11.56 -10.77 -11.76
CA PRO A 149 -11.11 -10.56 -13.14
C PRO A 149 -11.32 -9.11 -13.61
N ILE A 150 -12.18 -8.33 -12.96
CA ILE A 150 -12.36 -6.91 -13.26
C ILE A 150 -11.19 -6.12 -12.65
N LEU A 151 -10.86 -6.41 -11.39
CA LEU A 151 -9.79 -5.73 -10.67
C LEU A 151 -8.37 -6.15 -11.10
N ASN A 152 -8.21 -7.28 -11.77
CA ASN A 152 -6.93 -7.68 -12.36
C ASN A 152 -6.91 -7.58 -13.89
N MET A 153 -8.02 -7.16 -14.51
CA MET A 153 -8.15 -6.98 -15.98
C MET A 153 -7.80 -8.24 -16.80
N GLY A 154 -7.94 -9.43 -16.23
CA GLY A 154 -7.53 -10.70 -16.87
C GLY A 154 -6.01 -10.80 -17.11
N ILE A 155 -5.20 -9.99 -16.45
CA ILE A 155 -3.73 -9.97 -16.62
C ILE A 155 -3.09 -11.32 -16.24
N PRO A 156 -3.45 -11.98 -15.12
CA PRO A 156 -2.88 -13.28 -14.79
C PRO A 156 -3.06 -14.31 -15.89
N GLU A 157 -4.27 -14.40 -16.45
CA GLU A 157 -4.62 -15.32 -17.55
C GLU A 157 -3.82 -15.00 -18.81
N LEU A 158 -3.72 -13.72 -19.16
CA LEU A 158 -2.95 -13.25 -20.31
C LEU A 158 -1.47 -13.62 -20.19
N LEU A 159 -0.87 -13.51 -19.01
CA LEU A 159 0.52 -13.86 -18.77
C LEU A 159 0.74 -15.38 -18.85
N LEU A 160 -0.20 -16.18 -18.35
CA LEU A 160 -0.18 -17.64 -18.47
C LEU A 160 -0.29 -18.08 -19.92
N GLU A 161 -1.17 -17.47 -20.73
CA GLU A 161 -1.32 -17.72 -22.17
C GLU A 161 -0.03 -17.41 -22.96
N ARG A 162 0.81 -16.47 -22.46
CA ARG A 162 2.14 -16.17 -23.02
C ARG A 162 3.21 -17.17 -22.60
N GLY A 163 2.85 -18.21 -21.83
CA GLY A 163 3.76 -19.28 -21.38
C GLY A 163 4.60 -18.95 -20.17
N TYR A 164 4.33 -17.83 -19.48
CA TYR A 164 5.04 -17.50 -18.26
C TYR A 164 4.41 -18.18 -17.04
N LYS A 165 5.25 -18.56 -16.08
CA LYS A 165 4.79 -19.00 -14.76
C LYS A 165 4.43 -17.74 -13.96
N VAL A 166 3.24 -17.72 -13.38
CA VAL A 166 2.73 -16.59 -12.57
C VAL A 166 2.46 -17.08 -11.16
N ILE A 167 2.97 -16.37 -10.19
CA ILE A 167 2.65 -16.55 -8.77
C ILE A 167 2.15 -15.22 -8.20
N THR A 168 1.51 -15.28 -7.05
CA THR A 168 1.09 -14.07 -6.33
C THR A 168 2.09 -13.74 -5.22
N LEU A 169 2.03 -12.52 -4.72
CA LEU A 169 2.83 -12.08 -3.59
C LEU A 169 2.74 -13.02 -2.37
N SER A 170 1.57 -13.63 -2.15
CA SER A 170 1.33 -14.56 -1.04
C SER A 170 2.10 -15.89 -1.16
N HIS A 171 2.68 -16.21 -2.31
CA HIS A 171 3.57 -17.36 -2.47
C HIS A 171 5.01 -17.10 -1.96
N LEU A 172 5.34 -15.83 -1.75
CA LEU A 172 6.65 -15.44 -1.23
C LEU A 172 6.58 -15.30 0.31
N PRO A 173 7.69 -15.54 1.02
CA PRO A 173 7.74 -15.41 2.48
C PRO A 173 7.80 -13.96 2.95
N GLY A 174 7.10 -13.03 2.28
CA GLY A 174 7.11 -11.59 2.60
C GLY A 174 6.64 -11.28 4.01
N HIS A 175 5.73 -12.08 4.56
CA HIS A 175 5.31 -11.95 5.95
C HIS A 175 6.41 -12.31 6.98
N ALA A 176 7.49 -12.96 6.56
CA ALA A 176 8.61 -13.28 7.44
C ALA A 176 9.57 -12.11 7.65
N LEU A 177 9.52 -11.08 6.78
CA LEU A 177 10.38 -9.91 6.86
C LEU A 177 9.75 -8.82 7.72
N ASP A 178 10.50 -8.32 8.69
CA ASP A 178 10.17 -7.10 9.43
C ASP A 178 10.96 -5.93 8.85
N ILE A 179 10.26 -5.05 8.15
CA ILE A 179 10.85 -3.86 7.52
C ILE A 179 10.62 -2.57 8.33
N ALA A 180 10.23 -2.70 9.60
CA ALA A 180 9.88 -1.55 10.45
C ALA A 180 11.02 -0.57 10.66
N ASP A 181 12.27 -1.05 10.73
CA ASP A 181 13.44 -0.19 10.90
C ASP A 181 13.73 0.67 9.67
N GLU A 182 13.31 0.23 8.50
CA GLU A 182 13.44 1.00 7.27
C GLU A 182 12.21 1.85 6.98
N TYR A 183 11.03 1.38 7.36
CA TYR A 183 9.73 1.98 7.10
C TYR A 183 8.90 2.11 8.37
N GLU A 184 9.41 2.83 9.38
CA GLU A 184 8.80 2.91 10.71
C GLU A 184 7.38 3.47 10.75
N ASN A 185 7.01 4.32 9.79
CA ASN A 185 5.67 4.94 9.67
C ASN A 185 4.79 4.26 8.62
N LEU A 186 5.15 3.09 8.13
CA LEU A 186 4.34 2.35 7.17
C LEU A 186 3.27 1.53 7.90
N TYR A 187 2.18 2.20 8.28
CA TYR A 187 1.10 1.61 9.09
C TYR A 187 0.14 0.69 8.31
N TYR A 188 0.38 0.47 7.02
CA TYR A 188 -0.45 -0.42 6.20
C TYR A 188 0.17 -1.82 6.13
N PRO A 189 -0.43 -2.86 6.74
CA PRO A 189 0.12 -4.22 6.69
C PRO A 189 0.31 -4.75 5.27
N PHE A 190 -0.65 -4.46 4.37
CA PHE A 190 -0.51 -4.82 2.96
C PHE A 190 0.62 -4.03 2.27
N GLY A 191 0.87 -2.78 2.68
CA GLY A 191 1.99 -1.98 2.17
C GLY A 191 3.32 -2.55 2.62
N GLN A 192 3.42 -2.96 3.89
CA GLN A 192 4.59 -3.66 4.41
C GLN A 192 4.84 -4.96 3.64
N HIS A 193 3.78 -5.73 3.36
CA HIS A 193 3.89 -6.96 2.58
C HIS A 193 4.33 -6.70 1.12
N ILE A 194 3.82 -5.65 0.48
CA ILE A 194 4.21 -5.24 -0.87
C ILE A 194 5.70 -4.87 -0.92
N LEU A 195 6.20 -4.05 0.00
CA LEU A 195 7.60 -3.65 0.03
C LEU A 195 8.52 -4.79 0.44
N SER A 196 8.12 -5.64 1.38
CA SER A 196 8.85 -6.88 1.68
C SER A 196 8.95 -7.78 0.44
N GLY A 197 7.86 -7.92 -0.31
CA GLY A 197 7.85 -8.65 -1.57
C GLY A 197 8.75 -8.03 -2.63
N ALA A 198 8.78 -6.69 -2.74
CA ALA A 198 9.70 -5.98 -3.62
C ALA A 198 11.16 -6.31 -3.33
N LYS A 199 11.56 -6.31 -2.04
CA LYS A 199 12.90 -6.70 -1.60
C LYS A 199 13.25 -8.13 -2.00
N LEU A 200 12.33 -9.09 -1.76
CA LEU A 200 12.53 -10.48 -2.16
C LEU A 200 12.68 -10.64 -3.68
N ILE A 201 11.83 -9.94 -4.45
CA ILE A 201 11.87 -9.99 -5.91
C ILE A 201 13.15 -9.33 -6.43
N ALA A 202 13.54 -8.18 -5.89
CA ALA A 202 14.77 -7.50 -6.29
C ALA A 202 16.00 -8.37 -6.03
N HIS A 203 15.99 -9.11 -4.92
CA HIS A 203 17.07 -9.99 -4.50
C HIS A 203 17.18 -11.29 -5.33
N HIS A 204 16.08 -11.82 -5.86
CA HIS A 204 16.03 -13.10 -6.57
C HIS A 204 16.11 -12.92 -8.10
N PRO A 205 17.13 -13.42 -8.81
CA PRO A 205 17.33 -13.15 -10.24
C PRO A 205 16.17 -13.58 -11.15
N ASN A 206 15.48 -14.67 -10.82
CA ASN A 206 14.41 -15.24 -11.64
C ASN A 206 13.03 -14.60 -11.40
N LEU A 207 12.86 -13.75 -10.36
CA LEU A 207 11.57 -13.17 -10.03
C LEU A 207 11.43 -11.76 -10.64
N TYR A 208 10.28 -11.46 -11.23
CA TYR A 208 9.96 -10.18 -11.83
C TYR A 208 8.55 -9.73 -11.43
N ALA A 209 8.42 -8.49 -11.01
CA ALA A 209 7.16 -7.99 -10.50
C ALA A 209 6.21 -7.51 -11.61
N VAL A 210 4.93 -7.88 -11.47
CA VAL A 210 3.80 -7.25 -12.14
C VAL A 210 2.93 -6.62 -11.07
N TYR A 211 3.07 -5.31 -10.87
CA TYR A 211 2.43 -4.56 -9.81
C TYR A 211 1.15 -3.88 -10.31
N LEU A 212 0.01 -4.35 -9.82
CA LEU A 212 -1.30 -3.77 -10.12
C LEU A 212 -1.68 -2.81 -8.99
N THR A 213 -1.71 -1.54 -9.30
CA THR A 213 -2.20 -0.47 -8.43
C THR A 213 -3.64 -0.11 -8.77
N ASN A 214 -4.36 0.54 -7.87
CA ASN A 214 -5.73 0.97 -8.12
C ASN A 214 -5.80 2.49 -8.20
N HIS A 215 -6.47 3.00 -9.22
CA HIS A 215 -6.72 4.44 -9.33
C HIS A 215 -7.48 4.98 -8.12
N GLY A 216 -7.08 6.14 -7.64
CA GLY A 216 -7.66 6.78 -6.45
C GLY A 216 -7.28 6.10 -5.12
N CYS A 217 -6.29 5.19 -5.13
CA CYS A 217 -5.80 4.57 -3.91
C CYS A 217 -4.70 5.42 -3.27
N GLY A 218 -5.00 6.09 -2.15
CA GLY A 218 -4.03 6.90 -1.42
C GLY A 218 -2.74 6.16 -1.03
N PRO A 219 -2.82 4.98 -0.37
CA PRO A 219 -1.63 4.19 -0.07
C PRO A 219 -0.77 3.84 -1.29
N ASP A 220 -1.37 3.44 -2.42
CA ASP A 220 -0.62 3.04 -3.61
C ASP A 220 0.17 4.20 -4.22
N THR A 221 -0.28 5.44 -4.06
CA THR A 221 0.45 6.60 -4.56
C THR A 221 1.83 6.72 -3.92
N MET A 222 1.92 6.51 -2.61
CA MET A 222 3.20 6.52 -1.89
C MET A 222 3.97 5.22 -2.06
N LEU A 223 3.29 4.08 -2.00
CA LEU A 223 3.92 2.77 -2.17
C LEU A 223 4.59 2.62 -3.54
N SER A 224 4.05 3.22 -4.61
CA SER A 224 4.66 3.17 -5.94
C SER A 224 6.06 3.79 -5.97
N HIS A 225 6.29 4.88 -5.27
CA HIS A 225 7.63 5.51 -5.16
C HIS A 225 8.60 4.61 -4.40
N LEU A 226 8.16 4.09 -3.25
CA LEU A 226 8.96 3.21 -2.41
C LEU A 226 9.24 1.88 -3.11
N PHE A 227 8.25 1.32 -3.81
CA PHE A 227 8.40 0.12 -4.62
C PHE A 227 9.45 0.30 -5.72
N LYS A 228 9.40 1.43 -6.45
CA LYS A 228 10.40 1.77 -7.45
C LYS A 228 11.81 1.83 -6.85
N GLN A 229 11.94 2.42 -5.66
CA GLN A 229 13.21 2.49 -4.95
C GLN A 229 13.75 1.09 -4.59
N GLU A 230 12.88 0.18 -4.09
CA GLU A 230 13.26 -1.18 -3.76
C GLU A 230 13.64 -2.02 -4.98
N MET A 231 12.96 -1.81 -6.10
CA MET A 231 13.27 -2.53 -7.34
C MET A 231 14.59 -2.08 -7.97
N GLY A 232 15.05 -0.84 -7.71
CA GLY A 232 16.28 -0.30 -8.27
C GLY A 232 16.32 -0.44 -9.80
N ASP A 233 17.39 -1.05 -10.33
CA ASP A 233 17.56 -1.30 -11.77
C ASP A 233 16.84 -2.55 -12.29
N LYS A 234 16.19 -3.30 -11.41
CA LYS A 234 15.46 -4.50 -11.82
C LYS A 234 14.14 -4.13 -12.50
N PRO A 235 13.89 -4.62 -13.73
CA PRO A 235 12.66 -4.28 -14.44
C PRO A 235 11.43 -4.87 -13.76
N TYR A 236 10.39 -4.08 -13.75
CA TYR A 236 9.06 -4.49 -13.30
C TYR A 236 8.01 -3.79 -14.14
N LEU A 237 6.81 -4.34 -14.17
CA LEU A 237 5.66 -3.74 -14.82
C LEU A 237 4.71 -3.22 -13.75
N GLN A 238 4.36 -1.94 -13.80
CA GLN A 238 3.29 -1.37 -12.99
C GLN A 238 2.12 -0.98 -13.87
N ILE A 239 0.93 -1.46 -13.54
CA ILE A 239 -0.32 -1.13 -14.23
C ILE A 239 -1.30 -0.55 -13.22
N ASP A 240 -1.90 0.58 -13.59
CA ASP A 240 -2.92 1.24 -12.80
C ASP A 240 -4.29 0.81 -13.30
N VAL A 241 -5.08 0.26 -12.43
CA VAL A 241 -6.40 -0.30 -12.73
C VAL A 241 -7.47 0.74 -12.41
N ASP A 242 -8.29 1.09 -13.38
CA ASP A 242 -9.46 1.95 -13.23
C ASP A 242 -10.62 1.49 -14.15
N GLU A 243 -11.74 2.21 -14.09
CA GLU A 243 -12.90 1.95 -14.95
C GLU A 243 -12.73 2.38 -16.41
N HIS A 244 -11.66 3.11 -16.73
CA HIS A 244 -11.39 3.67 -18.06
C HIS A 244 -10.24 2.96 -18.79
N PHE A 245 -9.75 1.86 -18.23
CA PHE A 245 -8.62 1.15 -18.81
C PHE A 245 -8.88 0.68 -20.24
N SER A 246 -7.84 0.68 -21.05
CA SER A 246 -7.85 0.15 -22.40
C SER A 246 -7.13 -1.18 -22.46
N ASN A 247 -7.81 -2.25 -22.83
CA ASN A 247 -7.20 -3.57 -23.03
C ASN A 247 -5.99 -3.50 -23.98
N VAL A 248 -6.08 -2.72 -25.05
CA VAL A 248 -4.99 -2.57 -26.02
C VAL A 248 -3.75 -1.94 -25.37
N GLY A 249 -3.94 -0.88 -24.59
CA GLY A 249 -2.84 -0.22 -23.88
C GLY A 249 -2.18 -1.13 -22.85
N VAL A 250 -2.97 -1.93 -22.12
CA VAL A 250 -2.46 -2.91 -21.15
C VAL A 250 -1.67 -4.01 -21.87
N ILE A 251 -2.22 -4.61 -22.92
CA ILE A 251 -1.56 -5.66 -23.71
C ILE A 251 -0.22 -5.14 -24.26
N THR A 252 -0.20 -3.96 -24.87
CA THR A 252 1.03 -3.38 -25.41
C THR A 252 2.13 -3.21 -24.35
N ARG A 253 1.76 -2.75 -23.16
CA ARG A 253 2.71 -2.59 -22.05
C ARG A 253 3.22 -3.95 -21.53
N ILE A 254 2.34 -4.95 -21.45
CA ILE A 254 2.73 -6.32 -21.09
C ILE A 254 3.70 -6.89 -22.11
N GLU A 255 3.39 -6.80 -23.41
CA GLU A 255 4.27 -7.32 -24.49
C GLU A 255 5.65 -6.64 -24.48
N ALA A 256 5.69 -5.32 -24.31
CA ALA A 256 6.94 -4.58 -24.19
C ALA A 256 7.77 -5.04 -22.98
N PHE A 257 7.12 -5.24 -21.83
CA PHE A 257 7.77 -5.74 -20.64
C PHE A 257 8.30 -7.17 -20.83
N LEU A 258 7.49 -8.09 -21.32
CA LEU A 258 7.90 -9.47 -21.57
C LEU A 258 9.05 -9.54 -22.57
N ASN A 259 9.00 -8.72 -23.64
CA ASN A 259 10.10 -8.63 -24.60
C ASN A 259 11.39 -8.14 -23.94
N SER A 260 11.30 -7.14 -23.06
CA SER A 260 12.48 -6.65 -22.31
C SER A 260 13.10 -7.75 -21.44
N LEU A 261 12.28 -8.62 -20.83
CA LEU A 261 12.77 -9.73 -20.05
C LEU A 261 13.50 -10.76 -20.89
N ASN A 262 13.05 -11.03 -22.12
CA ASN A 262 13.65 -12.05 -22.99
C ASN A 262 15.09 -11.72 -23.39
N HIS A 263 15.46 -10.43 -23.35
CA HIS A 263 16.81 -9.97 -23.68
C HIS A 263 17.74 -9.85 -22.46
N ARG A 264 17.27 -10.17 -21.27
CA ARG A 264 18.10 -10.14 -20.06
C ARG A 264 19.02 -11.36 -19.96
N PRO A 265 20.27 -11.14 -19.50
CA PRO A 265 21.19 -12.25 -19.24
C PRO A 265 20.62 -13.19 -18.19
N VAL A 266 21.01 -14.44 -18.28
CA VAL A 266 20.69 -15.46 -17.28
C VAL A 266 21.65 -15.26 -16.09
N GLU A 267 21.07 -15.08 -14.92
CA GLU A 267 21.84 -15.00 -13.67
C GLU A 267 21.69 -16.30 -12.90
N VAL A 268 22.80 -16.84 -12.40
CA VAL A 268 22.81 -18.09 -11.64
C VAL A 268 22.81 -17.77 -10.15
N LEU A 269 21.89 -18.39 -9.41
CA LEU A 269 21.83 -18.27 -7.95
C LEU A 269 23.11 -18.85 -7.30
N PRO A 270 23.70 -18.15 -6.32
CA PRO A 270 24.71 -18.73 -5.46
C PRO A 270 24.22 -20.02 -4.78
N LYS A 271 25.13 -20.96 -4.48
CA LYS A 271 24.77 -22.24 -3.83
C LYS A 271 24.20 -22.07 -2.43
N ASP A 272 24.58 -21.00 -1.75
CA ASP A 272 24.18 -20.60 -0.39
C ASP A 272 23.09 -19.51 -0.39
N PHE A 273 22.41 -19.30 -1.53
CA PHE A 273 21.37 -18.29 -1.64
C PHE A 273 20.20 -18.60 -0.71
N VAL A 274 19.82 -17.63 0.09
CA VAL A 274 18.63 -17.66 0.96
C VAL A 274 17.75 -16.46 0.64
N LEU A 275 16.54 -16.71 0.16
CA LEU A 275 15.61 -15.66 -0.31
C LEU A 275 15.30 -14.61 0.76
N GLU A 276 15.15 -15.02 2.01
CA GLU A 276 14.80 -14.14 3.12
C GLU A 276 15.98 -13.32 3.66
N GLN A 277 17.21 -13.56 3.20
CA GLN A 277 18.40 -12.77 3.58
C GLN A 277 18.53 -11.51 2.72
N VAL A 278 17.58 -10.61 2.89
CA VAL A 278 17.58 -9.29 2.24
C VAL A 278 18.13 -8.22 3.19
N ASP A 279 18.75 -7.21 2.62
CA ASP A 279 19.27 -6.07 3.37
C ASP A 279 18.11 -5.16 3.84
N ILE A 280 17.99 -4.97 5.15
CA ILE A 280 17.09 -4.00 5.77
C ILE A 280 17.92 -2.80 6.18
N ARG A 281 17.74 -1.68 5.49
CA ARG A 281 18.52 -0.45 5.71
C ARG A 281 17.78 0.48 6.66
N PRO A 282 18.17 0.54 7.94
CA PRO A 282 17.53 1.46 8.88
C PRO A 282 17.53 2.89 8.34
N CYS A 283 16.39 3.52 8.34
CA CYS A 283 16.24 4.90 7.93
C CYS A 283 15.49 5.68 8.99
N HIS A 284 16.26 6.35 9.83
CA HIS A 284 15.71 7.24 10.83
C HIS A 284 15.78 8.67 10.30
N LEU A 285 14.62 9.25 10.05
CA LEU A 285 14.53 10.68 9.75
C LEU A 285 14.71 11.46 11.05
N PRO A 286 15.58 12.48 11.08
CA PRO A 286 15.80 13.26 12.30
C PRO A 286 14.51 13.96 12.74
N ALA A 287 14.17 13.81 14.02
CA ALA A 287 13.01 14.49 14.62
C ALA A 287 13.35 15.86 15.21
N VAL A 288 14.64 16.14 15.38
CA VAL A 288 15.15 17.40 15.93
C VAL A 288 16.09 18.02 14.91
N PRO A 289 15.90 19.30 14.55
CA PRO A 289 16.77 19.96 13.59
C PRO A 289 18.17 20.17 14.12
N GLU A 290 19.15 20.04 13.26
CA GLU A 290 20.53 20.41 13.52
C GLU A 290 20.71 21.93 13.47
N LYS A 291 21.58 22.50 14.31
CA LYS A 291 21.77 23.96 14.38
C LYS A 291 22.67 24.52 13.28
N ASP A 292 23.44 23.65 12.65
CA ASP A 292 24.44 24.04 11.65
C ASP A 292 23.86 24.24 10.26
N PHE A 293 22.59 23.86 10.04
CA PHE A 293 21.92 23.96 8.75
C PHE A 293 20.61 24.75 8.88
N PRO A 294 20.26 25.61 7.90
CA PRO A 294 18.98 26.30 7.89
C PRO A 294 17.83 25.32 7.83
N LEU A 295 16.78 25.60 8.61
CA LEU A 295 15.54 24.83 8.66
C LEU A 295 14.43 25.55 7.90
N TRP A 296 13.90 24.94 6.86
CA TRP A 296 12.77 25.45 6.11
C TRP A 296 11.45 24.79 6.52
N LEU A 297 10.45 25.60 6.82
CA LEU A 297 9.12 25.16 7.24
C LEU A 297 8.12 25.33 6.10
N PRO A 298 7.25 24.35 5.85
CA PRO A 298 6.20 24.49 4.82
C PRO A 298 5.16 25.53 5.24
N PRO A 299 4.37 26.04 4.28
CA PRO A 299 3.29 27.01 4.57
C PRO A 299 2.11 26.29 5.27
N LEU A 300 2.12 26.29 6.60
CA LEU A 300 1.09 25.71 7.48
C LEU A 300 0.12 26.78 8.01
N GLY A 301 -0.14 27.83 7.23
CA GLY A 301 -0.94 28.96 7.66
C GLY A 301 -0.28 29.71 8.83
N GLU A 302 -1.06 30.07 9.84
CA GLU A 302 -0.58 30.80 11.02
C GLU A 302 0.45 30.02 11.85
N TYR A 303 0.42 28.69 11.78
CA TYR A 303 1.37 27.84 12.51
C TYR A 303 2.81 27.97 12.00
N THR A 304 3.01 28.34 10.73
CA THR A 304 4.36 28.52 10.16
C THR A 304 5.12 29.61 10.92
N ALA A 305 4.51 30.76 11.16
CA ALA A 305 5.15 31.86 11.88
C ALA A 305 5.47 31.46 13.33
N SER A 306 4.55 30.82 14.01
CA SER A 306 4.72 30.35 15.40
C SER A 306 5.84 29.34 15.54
N LEU A 307 5.89 28.31 14.63
CA LEU A 307 6.93 27.31 14.63
C LEU A 307 8.30 27.90 14.26
N THR A 308 8.35 28.79 13.27
CA THR A 308 9.58 29.48 12.89
C THR A 308 10.14 30.29 14.09
N GLY A 309 9.28 31.02 14.79
CA GLY A 309 9.66 31.75 16.01
C GLY A 309 10.15 30.80 17.11
N TYR A 310 9.48 29.66 17.31
CA TYR A 310 9.90 28.65 18.28
C TYR A 310 11.30 28.12 17.98
N PHE A 311 11.57 27.68 16.76
CA PHE A 311 12.87 27.13 16.39
C PHE A 311 13.98 28.17 16.48
N ARG A 312 13.73 29.44 16.08
CA ARG A 312 14.68 30.53 16.25
C ARG A 312 15.02 30.78 17.72
N ALA A 313 14.03 30.71 18.60
CA ALA A 313 14.26 30.85 20.05
C ALA A 313 15.13 29.69 20.62
N GLN A 314 15.18 28.55 19.96
CA GLN A 314 16.06 27.42 20.29
C GLN A 314 17.45 27.52 19.62
N GLY A 315 17.71 28.60 18.89
CA GLY A 315 18.98 28.83 18.20
C GLY A 315 19.13 28.11 16.87
N VAL A 316 18.03 27.71 16.25
CA VAL A 316 17.99 27.14 14.89
C VAL A 316 17.74 28.31 13.91
N ASP A 317 18.50 28.34 12.81
CA ASP A 317 18.26 29.27 11.70
C ASP A 317 17.04 28.80 10.88
N ALA A 318 15.85 29.24 11.29
CA ALA A 318 14.58 28.75 10.76
C ALA A 318 13.89 29.76 9.84
N HIS A 319 13.39 29.33 8.71
CA HIS A 319 12.73 30.14 7.68
C HIS A 319 11.43 29.47 7.21
N ALA A 320 10.48 30.29 6.76
CA ALA A 320 9.30 29.79 6.08
C ALA A 320 9.59 29.61 4.60
N LEU A 321 9.18 28.47 4.03
CA LEU A 321 9.15 28.31 2.57
C LEU A 321 8.21 29.38 1.97
N PRO A 322 8.53 29.92 0.77
CA PRO A 322 7.63 30.80 0.05
C PRO A 322 6.27 30.16 -0.20
N HIS A 323 5.26 31.00 -0.42
CA HIS A 323 3.97 30.50 -0.88
C HIS A 323 4.11 29.76 -2.21
N LEU A 324 3.28 28.73 -2.40
CA LEU A 324 3.30 27.87 -3.58
C LEU A 324 3.12 28.71 -4.86
N SER A 325 4.11 28.67 -5.74
CA SER A 325 4.04 29.24 -7.08
C SER A 325 3.66 28.19 -8.12
N ALA A 326 3.23 28.61 -9.31
CA ALA A 326 2.99 27.70 -10.43
C ALA A 326 4.26 26.94 -10.82
N HIS A 327 5.43 27.59 -10.76
CA HIS A 327 6.71 26.94 -11.00
C HIS A 327 7.00 25.84 -9.97
N ALA A 328 6.90 26.16 -8.68
CA ALA A 328 7.08 25.18 -7.61
C ALA A 328 6.14 23.96 -7.78
N LEU A 329 4.86 24.20 -8.06
CA LEU A 329 3.91 23.11 -8.30
C LEU A 329 4.30 22.26 -9.54
N SER A 330 4.84 22.89 -10.59
CA SER A 330 5.32 22.18 -11.77
C SER A 330 6.50 21.28 -11.46
N LEU A 331 7.45 21.73 -10.64
CA LEU A 331 8.58 20.91 -10.16
C LEU A 331 8.09 19.68 -9.37
N GLY A 332 7.19 19.89 -8.42
CA GLY A 332 6.64 18.77 -7.66
C GLY A 332 5.86 17.77 -8.51
N ARG A 333 5.13 18.25 -9.50
CA ARG A 333 4.41 17.38 -10.44
C ARG A 333 5.32 16.58 -11.37
N ALA A 334 6.49 17.10 -11.72
CA ALA A 334 7.47 16.39 -12.53
C ALA A 334 8.03 15.15 -11.83
N GLU A 335 8.09 15.18 -10.49
CA GLU A 335 8.59 14.08 -9.64
C GLU A 335 7.48 13.16 -9.13
N THR A 336 6.23 13.37 -9.54
CA THR A 336 5.07 12.59 -9.08
C THR A 336 4.39 11.87 -10.24
N SER A 337 3.50 10.92 -9.93
CA SER A 337 2.76 10.13 -10.91
C SER A 337 1.44 10.77 -11.33
N ALA A 338 1.13 11.98 -10.86
CA ALA A 338 -0.16 12.68 -10.98
C ALA A 338 -1.34 11.98 -10.26
N LYS A 339 -1.07 11.02 -9.38
CA LYS A 339 -2.07 10.29 -8.59
C LYS A 339 -2.07 10.73 -7.13
N GLU A 340 -1.00 11.36 -6.70
CA GLU A 340 -0.81 11.84 -5.34
C GLU A 340 -1.77 12.98 -5.05
N TYR A 341 -2.20 13.06 -3.79
CA TYR A 341 -2.99 14.19 -3.31
C TYR A 341 -2.21 15.48 -3.48
N LEU A 342 -2.88 16.54 -3.92
CA LEU A 342 -2.27 17.83 -4.23
C LEU A 342 -1.30 18.38 -3.15
N PRO A 343 -1.53 18.19 -1.84
CA PRO A 343 -0.57 18.60 -0.82
C PRO A 343 0.83 18.00 -1.00
N PHE A 344 0.95 16.78 -1.49
CA PHE A 344 2.26 16.15 -1.69
C PHE A 344 3.10 16.83 -2.79
N PRO A 345 2.65 16.94 -4.06
CA PRO A 345 3.41 17.65 -5.08
C PRO A 345 3.59 19.15 -4.75
N ALA A 346 2.68 19.76 -4.00
CA ALA A 346 2.84 21.14 -3.54
C ALA A 346 4.00 21.30 -2.54
N LEU A 347 4.07 20.40 -1.56
CA LEU A 347 5.15 20.39 -0.57
C LEU A 347 6.49 20.07 -1.21
N LEU A 348 6.57 18.99 -2.01
CA LEU A 348 7.78 18.59 -2.72
C LEU A 348 8.26 19.70 -3.65
N GLY A 349 7.36 20.30 -4.41
CA GLY A 349 7.70 21.39 -5.33
C GLY A 349 8.20 22.66 -4.61
N GLY A 350 7.64 22.97 -3.45
CA GLY A 350 8.15 24.07 -2.61
C GLY A 350 9.59 23.84 -2.15
N ILE A 351 9.91 22.60 -1.78
CA ILE A 351 11.27 22.19 -1.40
C ILE A 351 12.23 22.31 -2.59
N LEU A 352 11.84 21.71 -3.74
CA LEU A 352 12.67 21.75 -4.95
C LEU A 352 12.91 23.17 -5.44
N ALA A 353 11.89 24.02 -5.44
CA ALA A 353 12.03 25.44 -5.83
C ALA A 353 12.96 26.20 -4.86
N GLN A 354 12.96 25.87 -3.57
CA GLN A 354 13.89 26.48 -2.61
C GLN A 354 15.34 26.02 -2.90
N GLN A 355 15.56 24.77 -3.25
CA GLN A 355 16.88 24.26 -3.61
C GLN A 355 17.40 24.83 -4.95
N GLU A 356 16.52 25.18 -5.89
CA GLU A 356 16.93 25.93 -7.09
C GLU A 356 17.45 27.34 -6.75
N VAL A 357 16.86 28.00 -5.75
CA VAL A 357 17.26 29.34 -5.31
C VAL A 357 18.53 29.30 -4.46
N ASP A 358 18.62 28.33 -3.56
CA ASP A 358 19.76 28.14 -2.68
C ASP A 358 20.10 26.64 -2.59
N PRO A 359 21.11 26.17 -3.35
CA PRO A 359 21.52 24.77 -3.36
C PRO A 359 22.37 24.36 -2.14
N ALA A 360 22.59 25.26 -1.18
CA ALA A 360 23.31 24.92 0.04
C ALA A 360 22.58 23.82 0.83
N PRO A 361 23.31 23.01 1.62
CA PRO A 361 22.70 22.01 2.50
C PRO A 361 21.69 22.65 3.45
N ALA A 362 20.48 22.11 3.47
CA ALA A 362 19.37 22.61 4.27
C ALA A 362 18.52 21.47 4.83
N GLN A 363 17.73 21.78 5.83
CA GLN A 363 16.75 20.87 6.43
C GLN A 363 15.34 21.35 6.12
N PHE A 364 14.42 20.40 5.98
CA PHE A 364 13.02 20.69 5.71
C PHE A 364 12.13 20.03 6.77
N LEU A 365 11.24 20.80 7.39
CA LEU A 365 10.23 20.26 8.29
C LEU A 365 9.12 19.62 7.47
N ILE A 366 8.92 18.31 7.63
CA ILE A 366 7.84 17.58 6.99
C ILE A 366 6.86 17.10 8.06
N PRO A 367 5.68 17.71 8.18
CA PRO A 367 4.65 17.21 9.08
C PRO A 367 4.20 15.82 8.66
N GLN A 368 4.06 14.92 9.63
CA GLN A 368 3.60 13.55 9.40
C GLN A 368 2.54 13.17 10.43
N THR A 369 1.53 12.42 10.01
CA THR A 369 0.61 11.78 10.95
C THR A 369 1.01 10.32 11.21
N ARG A 370 0.65 9.83 12.39
CA ARG A 370 0.77 8.42 12.76
C ARG A 370 -0.57 7.74 12.60
N GLY A 371 -0.96 7.45 11.38
CA GLY A 371 -2.29 6.90 11.12
C GLY A 371 -2.47 6.33 9.73
N ALA A 372 -3.74 6.22 9.34
CA ALA A 372 -4.17 5.58 8.09
C ALA A 372 -4.00 6.48 6.85
N GLU A 373 -3.48 7.69 6.99
CA GLU A 373 -3.28 8.62 5.88
C GLU A 373 -1.93 8.45 5.21
N ALA A 374 -1.86 8.85 3.94
CA ALA A 374 -0.66 8.71 3.12
C ALA A 374 0.47 9.67 3.53
N ASP A 375 0.16 10.77 4.21
CA ASP A 375 1.11 11.79 4.65
C ASP A 375 2.18 11.26 5.62
N GLY A 376 1.90 10.16 6.33
CA GLY A 376 2.90 9.43 7.11
C GLY A 376 4.10 8.93 6.30
N GLN A 377 4.00 8.89 4.96
CA GLN A 377 5.07 8.47 4.05
C GLN A 377 5.75 9.64 3.33
N TYR A 378 5.22 10.86 3.44
CA TYR A 378 5.70 12.01 2.68
C TYR A 378 7.19 12.26 2.87
N ALA A 379 7.67 12.31 4.11
CA ALA A 379 9.07 12.58 4.38
C ALA A 379 9.99 11.51 3.77
N ARG A 380 9.59 10.24 3.82
CA ARG A 380 10.37 9.14 3.22
C ARG A 380 10.43 9.25 1.70
N VAL A 381 9.31 9.53 1.05
CA VAL A 381 9.25 9.69 -0.40
C VAL A 381 9.99 10.95 -0.85
N ILE A 382 9.83 12.07 -0.15
CA ILE A 382 10.58 13.32 -0.42
C ILE A 382 12.08 13.05 -0.32
N ARG A 383 12.53 12.37 0.75
CA ARG A 383 13.94 12.00 0.91
C ARG A 383 14.43 11.16 -0.26
N ALA A 384 13.66 10.16 -0.70
CA ALA A 384 14.01 9.32 -1.83
C ALA A 384 14.08 10.09 -3.17
N VAL A 385 13.34 11.20 -3.32
CA VAL A 385 13.45 12.09 -4.48
C VAL A 385 14.70 12.96 -4.37
N LEU A 386 14.98 13.51 -3.21
CA LEU A 386 16.14 14.39 -2.98
C LEU A 386 17.50 13.67 -3.07
N ASP A 387 17.52 12.38 -2.80
CA ASP A 387 18.74 11.54 -2.85
C ASP A 387 19.09 11.07 -4.28
N ARG A 388 18.29 11.41 -5.30
CA ARG A 388 18.55 11.11 -6.72
C ARG A 388 19.41 12.16 -7.39
#